data_242dcfbeb114ffd460e31f9d152a1369
#
_entry.id   242dcfbeb114ffd460e31f9d152a1369
#
_cell.length_a   1.000
_cell.length_b   1.000
_cell.length_c   1.000
_cell.angle_alpha   90.00
_cell.angle_beta   90.00
_cell.angle_gamma   90.00
#
_symmetry.space_group_name_H-M   'P 1'
#
loop_
_entity.id
_entity.type
_entity.pdbx_description
1 polymer ?
#
loop_
_entity_poly.entity_id
_entity_poly.type
_entity_poly.pdbx_seq_one_letter_code
_entity_poly.pdbx_strand_id
1 'polypeptide(L)'
;MGINSVKLVSFSGIDGAGKSTQIEAFCGHLRASGLRVSLFTFWDDVVALARFREHASLKAFKGDKGVGSPDKPIVRRDKNVRSWYLTAFRSLLYLLDAFSLCRVISRSADSGVDFIVFDRYIYDELANLNLQNRLIRFYVRLLLMFIPKPDLAFLLDADPEAATLRKPEYPLEFVRQNREAYLRLSRLVSMTLVPPLPVADATEFVRNALAQDLMKAQLDLRLQYPWPAGPAQSADGENVSTRC
;
A
#
# COMPACT_ATOMS: atom_id res chain seq x y z
N MET A 1 22.04 10.85 -3.99
CA MET A 1 21.29 10.30 -5.13
C MET A 1 19.89 10.92 -5.07
N GLY A 2 19.56 11.81 -5.98
CA GLY A 2 18.21 12.40 -6.01
C GLY A 2 17.24 11.43 -6.66
N ILE A 3 16.15 11.08 -5.97
CA ILE A 3 15.04 10.36 -6.58
C ILE A 3 14.29 11.39 -7.41
N ASN A 4 14.21 11.19 -8.74
CA ASN A 4 13.60 12.16 -9.66
C ASN A 4 12.07 12.24 -9.53
N SER A 5 11.44 11.35 -8.76
CA SER A 5 10.00 11.33 -8.49
C SER A 5 9.73 10.78 -7.10
N VAL A 6 8.71 11.32 -6.44
CA VAL A 6 8.27 10.83 -5.13
C VAL A 6 7.78 9.39 -5.26
N LYS A 7 8.27 8.50 -4.40
CA LYS A 7 7.86 7.10 -4.35
C LYS A 7 6.70 6.89 -3.38
N LEU A 8 5.66 6.25 -3.86
CA LEU A 8 4.46 5.92 -3.08
C LEU A 8 4.50 4.45 -2.64
N VAL A 9 4.42 4.22 -1.34
CA VAL A 9 4.48 2.87 -0.74
C VAL A 9 3.27 2.65 0.18
N SER A 10 2.67 1.48 0.13
CA SER A 10 1.56 1.14 1.03
C SER A 10 1.73 -0.24 1.66
N PHE A 11 1.24 -0.36 2.89
CA PHE A 11 1.22 -1.61 3.65
C PHE A 11 -0.21 -1.96 4.03
N SER A 12 -0.69 -3.11 3.57
CA SER A 12 -2.03 -3.65 3.84
C SER A 12 -1.93 -5.05 4.46
N GLY A 13 -3.02 -5.55 5.03
CA GLY A 13 -3.10 -6.88 5.61
C GLY A 13 -3.98 -6.93 6.86
N ILE A 14 -4.24 -8.13 7.34
CA ILE A 14 -5.08 -8.37 8.52
C ILE A 14 -4.47 -7.76 9.80
N ASP A 15 -5.30 -7.54 10.82
CA ASP A 15 -4.79 -7.10 12.12
C ASP A 15 -3.95 -8.23 12.75
N GLY A 16 -2.83 -7.85 13.37
CA GLY A 16 -1.85 -8.83 13.85
C GLY A 16 -0.86 -9.35 12.81
N ALA A 17 -0.91 -8.91 11.54
CA ALA A 17 0.04 -9.31 10.50
C ALA A 17 1.45 -8.68 10.61
N GLY A 18 1.67 -7.79 11.58
CA GLY A 18 2.99 -7.16 11.78
C GLY A 18 3.22 -5.90 10.95
N LYS A 19 2.17 -5.28 10.39
CA LYS A 19 2.27 -4.06 9.57
C LYS A 19 3.07 -2.95 10.23
N SER A 20 2.69 -2.55 11.44
CA SER A 20 3.34 -1.43 12.15
C SER A 20 4.83 -1.66 12.34
N THR A 21 5.24 -2.89 12.66
CA THR A 21 6.65 -3.28 12.79
C THR A 21 7.41 -3.13 11.48
N GLN A 22 6.80 -3.57 10.36
CA GLN A 22 7.43 -3.45 9.04
C GLN A 22 7.47 -2.00 8.55
N ILE A 23 6.44 -1.21 8.80
CA ILE A 23 6.40 0.22 8.48
C ILE A 23 7.48 0.97 9.25
N GLU A 24 7.61 0.71 10.54
CA GLU A 24 8.63 1.34 11.39
C GLU A 24 10.05 1.00 10.90
N ALA A 25 10.34 -0.28 10.65
CA ALA A 25 11.61 -0.73 10.12
C ALA A 25 11.91 -0.12 8.73
N PHE A 26 10.91 -0.06 7.85
CA PHE A 26 11.01 0.51 6.52
C PHE A 26 11.30 2.02 6.57
N CYS A 27 10.49 2.77 7.31
CA CYS A 27 10.68 4.21 7.46
C CYS A 27 12.02 4.55 8.16
N GLY A 28 12.40 3.75 9.16
CA GLY A 28 13.68 3.88 9.85
C GLY A 28 14.86 3.70 8.90
N HIS A 29 14.81 2.67 8.06
CA HIS A 29 15.85 2.41 7.05
C HIS A 29 15.99 3.56 6.04
N LEU A 30 14.87 4.07 5.52
CA LEU A 30 14.88 5.19 4.57
C LEU A 30 15.45 6.48 5.20
N ARG A 31 15.01 6.81 6.43
CA ARG A 31 15.52 7.99 7.16
C ARG A 31 17.00 7.87 7.49
N ALA A 32 17.46 6.69 7.90
CA ALA A 32 18.88 6.42 8.13
C ALA A 32 19.73 6.58 6.85
N SER A 33 19.12 6.38 5.68
CA SER A 33 19.73 6.64 4.37
C SER A 33 19.65 8.10 3.92
N GLY A 34 19.18 9.02 4.79
CA GLY A 34 19.08 10.46 4.50
C GLY A 34 17.86 10.86 3.65
N LEU A 35 16.89 9.96 3.46
CA LEU A 35 15.70 10.21 2.66
C LEU A 35 14.58 10.82 3.50
N ARG A 36 13.81 11.74 2.91
CA ARG A 36 12.68 12.39 3.55
C ARG A 36 11.42 11.51 3.37
N VAL A 37 10.82 11.09 4.49
CA VAL A 37 9.70 10.17 4.50
C VAL A 37 8.51 10.79 5.22
N SER A 38 7.37 10.90 4.53
CA SER A 38 6.06 11.16 5.12
C SER A 38 5.31 9.85 5.33
N LEU A 39 4.83 9.65 6.55
CA LEU A 39 4.00 8.51 6.92
C LEU A 39 2.58 9.00 7.18
N PHE A 40 1.61 8.35 6.55
CA PHE A 40 0.18 8.61 6.70
C PHE A 40 -0.55 7.34 7.13
N THR A 41 -1.56 7.51 7.97
CA THR A 41 -2.53 6.47 8.31
C THR A 41 -3.80 6.72 7.52
N PHE A 42 -4.24 5.74 6.72
CA PHE A 42 -5.38 5.95 5.79
C PHE A 42 -6.64 6.44 6.50
N TRP A 43 -6.96 5.88 7.67
CA TRP A 43 -8.15 6.22 8.42
C TRP A 43 -8.13 7.62 9.05
N ASP A 44 -6.96 8.09 9.49
CA ASP A 44 -6.83 9.36 10.20
C ASP A 44 -6.58 10.52 9.23
N ASP A 45 -5.80 10.28 8.18
CA ASP A 45 -5.30 11.33 7.29
C ASP A 45 -6.10 11.47 5.98
N VAL A 46 -6.73 10.38 5.52
CA VAL A 46 -7.36 10.30 4.19
C VAL A 46 -8.86 10.21 4.25
N VAL A 47 -9.40 9.36 5.13
CA VAL A 47 -10.84 9.02 5.13
C VAL A 47 -11.70 10.24 5.32
N ALA A 48 -12.47 10.59 4.28
CA ALA A 48 -13.40 11.68 4.33
C ALA A 48 -14.53 11.39 5.33
N LEU A 49 -14.85 12.38 6.18
CA LEU A 49 -15.92 12.26 7.18
C LEU A 49 -15.73 11.11 8.19
N ALA A 50 -14.47 10.78 8.55
CA ALA A 50 -14.16 9.66 9.46
C ALA A 50 -15.01 9.68 10.73
N ARG A 51 -15.11 10.81 11.41
CA ARG A 51 -15.94 10.99 12.62
C ARG A 51 -17.43 10.75 12.37
N PHE A 52 -17.95 11.21 11.23
CA PHE A 52 -19.35 10.97 10.86
C PHE A 52 -19.60 9.50 10.55
N ARG A 53 -18.68 8.83 9.87
CA ARG A 53 -18.78 7.39 9.55
C ARG A 53 -18.76 6.54 10.80
N GLU A 54 -17.91 6.86 11.77
CA GLU A 54 -17.85 6.18 13.04
C GLU A 54 -19.20 6.28 13.76
N HIS A 55 -19.77 7.49 13.89
CA HIS A 55 -21.07 7.70 14.54
C HIS A 55 -22.23 7.04 13.77
N ALA A 56 -22.23 7.13 12.44
CA ALA A 56 -23.26 6.53 11.60
C ALA A 56 -23.23 5.00 11.65
N SER A 57 -22.04 4.39 11.64
CA SER A 57 -21.89 2.94 11.74
C SER A 57 -22.36 2.41 13.10
N LEU A 58 -22.01 3.08 14.20
CA LEU A 58 -22.45 2.74 15.53
C LEU A 58 -23.97 2.81 15.68
N LYS A 59 -24.60 3.83 15.08
CA LYS A 59 -26.07 4.04 15.15
C LYS A 59 -26.85 3.10 14.24
N ALA A 60 -26.33 2.81 13.04
CA ALA A 60 -26.99 1.97 12.05
C ALA A 60 -26.90 0.48 12.36
N PHE A 61 -25.81 0.02 12.97
CA PHE A 61 -25.52 -1.42 13.15
C PHE A 61 -25.61 -1.89 14.60
N LYS A 62 -25.96 -1.02 15.56
CA LYS A 62 -25.97 -1.34 17.02
C LYS A 62 -24.66 -2.06 17.42
N GLY A 63 -23.53 -1.63 16.85
CA GLY A 63 -22.21 -2.18 17.14
C GLY A 63 -21.70 -1.73 18.50
N ASP A 64 -20.92 -2.57 19.16
CA ASP A 64 -20.24 -2.21 20.39
C ASP A 64 -19.19 -1.13 20.13
N LYS A 65 -19.10 -0.13 21.03
CA LYS A 65 -18.07 0.90 20.98
C LYS A 65 -16.73 0.34 21.47
N GLY A 66 -15.66 0.62 20.72
CA GLY A 66 -14.29 0.39 21.19
C GLY A 66 -13.53 -0.70 20.42
N VAL A 67 -12.36 -0.99 20.92
CA VAL A 67 -11.49 -2.08 20.47
C VAL A 67 -11.91 -3.33 21.23
N GLY A 68 -12.06 -4.48 20.52
CA GLY A 68 -12.39 -5.76 21.15
C GLY A 68 -11.34 -6.17 22.19
N SER A 69 -11.77 -6.90 23.20
CA SER A 69 -10.88 -7.53 24.18
C SER A 69 -10.90 -9.05 24.00
N PRO A 70 -9.91 -9.78 24.53
CA PRO A 70 -9.86 -11.25 24.46
C PRO A 70 -11.14 -11.91 24.99
N ASP A 71 -11.74 -11.31 26.02
CA ASP A 71 -12.95 -11.82 26.69
C ASP A 71 -14.25 -11.39 25.98
N LYS A 72 -14.19 -10.35 25.13
CA LYS A 72 -15.33 -9.82 24.38
C LYS A 72 -14.92 -9.32 22.99
N PRO A 73 -14.70 -10.20 22.01
CA PRO A 73 -14.36 -9.81 20.66
C PRO A 73 -15.53 -9.06 20.00
N ILE A 74 -15.22 -7.97 19.30
CA ILE A 74 -16.24 -7.17 18.62
C ILE A 74 -16.68 -7.86 17.33
N VAL A 75 -17.98 -8.09 17.20
CA VAL A 75 -18.58 -8.55 15.94
C VAL A 75 -18.85 -7.33 15.05
N ARG A 76 -17.97 -7.06 14.10
CA ARG A 76 -18.21 -6.02 13.09
C ARG A 76 -19.20 -6.51 12.04
N ARG A 77 -20.49 -6.25 12.27
CA ARG A 77 -21.57 -6.53 11.32
C ARG A 77 -21.57 -5.59 10.12
N ASP A 78 -20.90 -4.47 10.19
CA ASP A 78 -20.80 -3.44 9.15
C ASP A 78 -19.98 -3.88 7.92
N LYS A 79 -19.03 -4.79 8.07
CA LYS A 79 -18.18 -5.24 6.95
C LYS A 79 -18.83 -6.27 6.00
N ASN A 80 -19.94 -6.93 6.41
CA ASN A 80 -20.63 -7.97 5.62
C ASN A 80 -22.07 -7.59 5.22
N VAL A 81 -22.33 -6.31 5.03
CA VAL A 81 -23.69 -5.85 4.71
C VAL A 81 -24.05 -6.18 3.27
N ARG A 82 -25.08 -7.00 3.08
CA ARG A 82 -25.63 -7.39 1.77
C ARG A 82 -26.63 -6.38 1.19
N SER A 83 -26.95 -5.30 1.91
CA SER A 83 -27.94 -4.34 1.46
C SER A 83 -27.39 -3.46 0.32
N TRP A 84 -28.10 -3.40 -0.82
CA TRP A 84 -27.70 -2.66 -2.02
C TRP A 84 -27.54 -1.15 -1.77
N TYR A 85 -28.43 -0.53 -0.98
CA TYR A 85 -28.39 0.91 -0.70
C TYR A 85 -27.18 1.27 0.21
N LEU A 86 -26.82 0.41 1.14
CA LEU A 86 -25.61 0.59 1.95
C LEU A 86 -24.34 0.41 1.12
N THR A 87 -24.36 -0.53 0.17
CA THR A 87 -23.25 -0.70 -0.79
C THR A 87 -23.11 0.54 -1.68
N ALA A 88 -24.22 1.07 -2.19
CA ALA A 88 -24.22 2.30 -2.99
C ALA A 88 -23.69 3.51 -2.19
N PHE A 89 -24.16 3.68 -0.96
CA PHE A 89 -23.67 4.73 -0.06
C PHE A 89 -22.16 4.60 0.24
N ARG A 90 -21.68 3.40 0.54
CA ARG A 90 -20.24 3.13 0.73
C ARG A 90 -19.45 3.43 -0.54
N SER A 91 -19.98 3.06 -1.70
CA SER A 91 -19.32 3.36 -2.98
C SER A 91 -19.15 4.87 -3.22
N LEU A 92 -20.16 5.67 -2.84
CA LEU A 92 -20.03 7.14 -2.89
C LEU A 92 -18.96 7.65 -1.91
N LEU A 93 -18.92 7.10 -0.70
CA LEU A 93 -17.89 7.47 0.27
C LEU A 93 -16.49 7.13 -0.22
N TYR A 94 -16.30 6.01 -0.91
CA TYR A 94 -15.00 5.63 -1.47
C TYR A 94 -14.54 6.55 -2.62
N LEU A 95 -15.47 7.17 -3.36
CA LEU A 95 -15.12 8.23 -4.30
C LEU A 95 -14.56 9.47 -3.58
N LEU A 96 -15.18 9.85 -2.46
CA LEU A 96 -14.68 10.95 -1.63
C LEU A 96 -13.30 10.63 -1.03
N ASP A 97 -13.10 9.39 -0.59
CA ASP A 97 -11.80 8.93 -0.08
C ASP A 97 -10.74 8.93 -1.17
N ALA A 98 -11.07 8.48 -2.39
CA ALA A 98 -10.17 8.53 -3.53
C ALA A 98 -9.75 9.97 -3.85
N PHE A 99 -10.68 10.92 -3.83
CA PHE A 99 -10.37 12.34 -4.03
C PHE A 99 -9.49 12.89 -2.91
N SER A 100 -9.82 12.59 -1.65
CA SER A 100 -9.02 12.98 -0.48
C SER A 100 -7.60 12.41 -0.57
N LEU A 101 -7.47 11.13 -0.93
CA LEU A 101 -6.20 10.45 -1.11
C LEU A 101 -5.32 11.14 -2.18
N CYS A 102 -5.89 11.44 -3.36
CA CYS A 102 -5.17 12.19 -4.40
C CYS A 102 -4.66 13.53 -3.87
N ARG A 103 -5.48 14.23 -3.09
CA ARG A 103 -5.14 15.54 -2.52
C ARG A 103 -4.02 15.43 -1.46
N VAL A 104 -4.06 14.42 -0.60
CA VAL A 104 -2.99 14.16 0.40
C VAL A 104 -1.67 13.85 -0.29
N ILE A 105 -1.70 12.96 -1.29
CA ILE A 105 -0.50 12.60 -2.06
C ILE A 105 0.09 13.80 -2.78
N SER A 106 -0.73 14.59 -3.49
CA SER A 106 -0.25 15.77 -4.22
C SER A 106 0.39 16.79 -3.28
N ARG A 107 -0.27 17.11 -2.16
CA ARG A 107 0.28 18.07 -1.17
C ARG A 107 1.58 17.58 -0.56
N SER A 108 1.68 16.28 -0.28
CA SER A 108 2.89 15.70 0.27
C SER A 108 4.03 15.69 -0.76
N ALA A 109 3.73 15.42 -2.02
CA ALA A 109 4.70 15.50 -3.11
C ALA A 109 5.26 16.92 -3.27
N ASP A 110 4.39 17.94 -3.21
CA ASP A 110 4.78 19.35 -3.29
C ASP A 110 5.68 19.78 -2.12
N SER A 111 5.62 19.11 -0.97
CA SER A 111 6.49 19.38 0.18
C SER A 111 7.92 18.85 0.02
N GLY A 112 8.21 18.21 -1.09
CA GLY A 112 9.56 17.76 -1.46
C GLY A 112 10.05 16.54 -0.69
N VAL A 113 9.15 15.62 -0.29
CA VAL A 113 9.50 14.33 0.28
C VAL A 113 9.99 13.36 -0.79
N ASP A 114 10.82 12.40 -0.39
CA ASP A 114 11.32 11.37 -1.29
C ASP A 114 10.40 10.13 -1.30
N PHE A 115 9.78 9.83 -0.15
CA PHE A 115 8.84 8.73 0.03
C PHE A 115 7.57 9.17 0.75
N ILE A 116 6.42 8.69 0.24
CA ILE A 116 5.12 8.74 0.91
C ILE A 116 4.74 7.31 1.27
N VAL A 117 4.64 7.01 2.57
CA VAL A 117 4.31 5.69 3.08
C VAL A 117 2.93 5.72 3.72
N PHE A 118 2.09 4.75 3.38
CA PHE A 118 0.77 4.58 3.95
C PHE A 118 0.66 3.34 4.83
N ASP A 119 0.27 3.53 6.10
CA ASP A 119 -0.31 2.47 6.92
C ASP A 119 -1.77 2.32 6.52
N ARG A 120 -2.06 1.24 5.81
CA ARG A 120 -3.28 0.98 5.04
C ARG A 120 -3.42 1.91 3.84
N TYR A 121 -4.20 1.46 2.89
CA TYR A 121 -4.51 2.20 1.67
C TYR A 121 -5.98 2.02 1.34
N ILE A 122 -6.49 2.70 0.34
CA ILE A 122 -7.87 2.49 -0.11
C ILE A 122 -8.17 1.02 -0.45
N TYR A 123 -7.15 0.23 -0.71
CA TYR A 123 -7.25 -1.21 -0.92
C TYR A 123 -7.90 -1.94 0.25
N ASP A 124 -7.65 -1.50 1.49
CA ASP A 124 -8.24 -2.05 2.70
C ASP A 124 -9.76 -1.85 2.74
N GLU A 125 -10.25 -0.74 2.19
CA GLU A 125 -11.68 -0.48 2.02
C GLU A 125 -12.28 -1.32 0.89
N LEU A 126 -11.58 -1.42 -0.23
CA LEU A 126 -12.05 -2.18 -1.40
C LEU A 126 -12.08 -3.68 -1.13
N ALA A 127 -11.20 -4.20 -0.26
CA ALA A 127 -11.22 -5.60 0.17
C ALA A 127 -12.52 -5.97 0.89
N ASN A 128 -13.18 -5.01 1.56
CA ASN A 128 -14.44 -5.23 2.25
C ASN A 128 -15.67 -5.31 1.32
N LEU A 129 -15.49 -5.05 0.01
CA LEU A 129 -16.57 -5.16 -0.98
C LEU A 129 -16.72 -6.60 -1.48
N ASN A 130 -17.95 -6.98 -1.87
CA ASN A 130 -18.18 -8.28 -2.46
C ASN A 130 -17.66 -8.35 -3.91
N LEU A 131 -16.36 -8.64 -4.05
CA LEU A 131 -15.68 -8.73 -5.34
C LEU A 131 -16.14 -9.92 -6.22
N GLN A 132 -17.01 -10.80 -5.72
CA GLN A 132 -17.63 -11.84 -6.54
C GLN A 132 -18.74 -11.26 -7.43
N ASN A 133 -19.36 -10.16 -7.03
CA ASN A 133 -20.34 -9.45 -7.82
C ASN A 133 -19.68 -8.73 -9.00
N ARG A 134 -20.14 -8.96 -10.23
CA ARG A 134 -19.58 -8.39 -11.46
C ARG A 134 -19.67 -6.86 -11.50
N LEU A 135 -20.79 -6.28 -11.01
CA LEU A 135 -20.99 -4.82 -10.97
C LEU A 135 -20.03 -4.15 -9.98
N ILE A 136 -19.87 -4.75 -8.79
CA ILE A 136 -18.93 -4.25 -7.78
C ILE A 136 -17.49 -4.36 -8.31
N ARG A 137 -17.13 -5.44 -8.98
CA ARG A 137 -15.81 -5.58 -9.62
C ARG A 137 -15.57 -4.53 -10.69
N PHE A 138 -16.58 -4.23 -11.50
CA PHE A 138 -16.50 -3.18 -12.51
C PHE A 138 -16.30 -1.81 -11.84
N TYR A 139 -17.10 -1.49 -10.82
CA TYR A 139 -16.95 -0.27 -10.02
C TYR A 139 -15.54 -0.15 -9.42
N VAL A 140 -15.02 -1.21 -8.78
CA VAL A 140 -13.66 -1.21 -8.20
C VAL A 140 -12.60 -0.96 -9.27
N ARG A 141 -12.71 -1.60 -10.44
CA ARG A 141 -11.78 -1.34 -11.55
C ARG A 141 -11.83 0.10 -12.04
N LEU A 142 -13.04 0.65 -12.16
CA LEU A 142 -13.22 2.05 -12.54
C LEU A 142 -12.59 2.98 -11.51
N LEU A 143 -12.85 2.77 -10.24
CA LEU A 143 -12.28 3.56 -9.15
C LEU A 143 -10.74 3.51 -9.15
N LEU A 144 -10.16 2.33 -9.35
CA LEU A 144 -8.72 2.12 -9.41
C LEU A 144 -8.03 2.84 -10.58
N MET A 145 -8.76 3.26 -11.62
CA MET A 145 -8.20 4.05 -12.72
C MET A 145 -7.92 5.50 -12.29
N PHE A 146 -8.61 6.00 -11.28
CA PHE A 146 -8.49 7.39 -10.79
C PHE A 146 -7.61 7.52 -9.55
N ILE A 147 -7.29 6.40 -8.91
CA ILE A 147 -6.49 6.40 -7.68
C ILE A 147 -5.01 6.27 -8.04
N PRO A 148 -4.12 7.08 -7.44
CA PRO A 148 -2.69 6.89 -7.58
C PRO A 148 -2.29 5.47 -7.18
N LYS A 149 -1.55 4.78 -8.03
CA LYS A 149 -1.06 3.44 -7.74
C LYS A 149 0.24 3.56 -6.95
N PRO A 150 0.36 2.87 -5.81
CA PRO A 150 1.66 2.77 -5.15
C PRO A 150 2.70 2.12 -6.06
N ASP A 151 3.91 2.64 -6.04
CA ASP A 151 5.07 2.01 -6.68
C ASP A 151 5.33 0.64 -6.05
N LEU A 152 5.18 0.58 -4.72
CA LEU A 152 5.25 -0.65 -3.94
C LEU A 152 4.00 -0.76 -3.04
N ALA A 153 3.15 -1.74 -3.32
CA ALA A 153 2.02 -2.08 -2.47
C ALA A 153 2.29 -3.42 -1.80
N PHE A 154 2.57 -3.42 -0.51
CA PHE A 154 2.80 -4.64 0.27
C PHE A 154 1.49 -5.16 0.87
N LEU A 155 1.23 -6.45 0.67
CA LEU A 155 0.22 -7.20 1.42
C LEU A 155 0.94 -8.15 2.37
N LEU A 156 0.91 -7.82 3.67
CA LEU A 156 1.46 -8.71 4.70
C LEU A 156 0.44 -9.81 4.97
N ASP A 157 0.79 -11.02 4.54
CA ASP A 157 0.02 -12.21 4.88
C ASP A 157 0.44 -12.73 6.26
N ALA A 158 -0.53 -13.28 6.97
CA ALA A 158 -0.29 -13.90 8.27
C ALA A 158 -1.27 -15.05 8.46
N ASP A 159 -0.82 -16.04 9.21
CA ASP A 159 -1.70 -17.08 9.70
C ASP A 159 -2.77 -16.48 10.61
N PRO A 160 -4.09 -16.71 10.34
CA PRO A 160 -5.18 -16.10 11.09
C PRO A 160 -5.16 -16.45 12.58
N GLU A 161 -4.80 -17.69 12.93
CA GLU A 161 -4.70 -18.15 14.30
C GLU A 161 -3.59 -17.39 15.06
N ALA A 162 -2.41 -17.33 14.46
CA ALA A 162 -1.28 -16.60 15.04
C ALA A 162 -1.53 -15.08 15.10
N ALA A 163 -2.22 -14.52 14.11
CA ALA A 163 -2.61 -13.11 14.09
C ALA A 163 -3.62 -12.79 15.20
N THR A 164 -4.63 -13.65 15.40
CA THR A 164 -5.64 -13.51 16.44
C THR A 164 -5.02 -13.62 17.85
N LEU A 165 -4.04 -14.51 18.05
CA LEU A 165 -3.32 -14.61 19.31
C LEU A 165 -2.52 -13.34 19.64
N ARG A 166 -1.92 -12.70 18.63
CA ARG A 166 -1.17 -11.44 18.80
C ARG A 166 -2.09 -10.23 19.04
N LYS A 167 -3.27 -10.23 18.41
CA LYS A 167 -4.24 -9.12 18.46
C LYS A 167 -5.67 -9.65 18.51
N PRO A 168 -6.17 -10.04 19.68
CA PRO A 168 -7.46 -10.71 19.84
C PRO A 168 -8.64 -9.73 19.86
N GLU A 169 -8.71 -8.84 18.86
CA GLU A 169 -9.77 -7.83 18.74
C GLU A 169 -11.02 -8.38 18.04
N TYR A 170 -10.84 -9.41 17.20
CA TYR A 170 -11.89 -9.96 16.34
C TYR A 170 -11.97 -11.48 16.45
N PRO A 171 -13.17 -12.07 16.23
CA PRO A 171 -13.31 -13.51 16.11
C PRO A 171 -12.44 -14.08 15.00
N LEU A 172 -11.86 -15.26 15.22
CA LEU A 172 -10.97 -15.94 14.26
C LEU A 172 -11.60 -16.08 12.87
N GLU A 173 -12.89 -16.43 12.80
CA GLU A 173 -13.62 -16.59 11.54
C GLU A 173 -13.67 -15.26 10.75
N PHE A 174 -13.82 -14.14 11.43
CA PHE A 174 -13.75 -12.81 10.81
C PHE A 174 -12.34 -12.53 10.25
N VAL A 175 -11.30 -12.89 10.99
CA VAL A 175 -9.90 -12.70 10.56
C VAL A 175 -9.59 -13.56 9.32
N ARG A 176 -10.09 -14.81 9.27
CA ARG A 176 -9.97 -15.70 8.11
C ARG A 176 -10.65 -15.10 6.87
N GLN A 177 -11.90 -14.66 7.01
CA GLN A 177 -12.65 -14.02 5.91
C GLN A 177 -11.98 -12.75 5.41
N ASN A 178 -11.42 -11.96 6.31
CA ASN A 178 -10.70 -10.74 5.97
C ASN A 178 -9.42 -11.04 5.20
N ARG A 179 -8.61 -12.03 5.63
CA ARG A 179 -7.44 -12.52 4.89
C ARG A 179 -7.80 -12.92 3.46
N GLU A 180 -8.85 -13.73 3.29
CA GLU A 180 -9.30 -14.13 1.96
C GLU A 180 -9.75 -12.93 1.10
N ALA A 181 -10.37 -11.92 1.70
CA ALA A 181 -10.76 -10.71 0.99
C ALA A 181 -9.54 -9.96 0.45
N TYR A 182 -8.48 -9.83 1.23
CA TYR A 182 -7.20 -9.25 0.76
C TYR A 182 -6.57 -10.09 -0.36
N LEU A 183 -6.52 -11.41 -0.22
CA LEU A 183 -5.98 -12.30 -1.25
C LEU A 183 -6.80 -12.26 -2.54
N ARG A 184 -8.11 -12.02 -2.47
CA ARG A 184 -8.95 -11.79 -3.66
C ARG A 184 -8.66 -10.45 -4.31
N LEU A 185 -8.49 -9.40 -3.51
CA LEU A 185 -8.18 -8.07 -4.02
C LEU A 185 -6.80 -8.04 -4.65
N SER A 186 -5.79 -8.69 -4.07
CA SER A 186 -4.43 -8.72 -4.61
C SER A 186 -4.33 -9.31 -6.03
N ARG A 187 -5.36 -10.07 -6.46
CA ARG A 187 -5.47 -10.53 -7.85
C ARG A 187 -6.00 -9.46 -8.82
N LEU A 188 -6.58 -8.39 -8.30
CA LEU A 188 -7.10 -7.26 -9.10
C LEU A 188 -6.12 -6.09 -9.15
N VAL A 189 -5.28 -5.97 -8.13
CA VAL A 189 -4.26 -4.92 -8.01
C VAL A 189 -2.89 -5.58 -7.83
N SER A 190 -1.87 -4.98 -8.42
CA SER A 190 -0.49 -5.49 -8.28
C SER A 190 0.00 -5.21 -6.86
N MET A 191 -0.03 -6.23 -6.00
CA MET A 191 0.51 -6.17 -4.65
C MET A 191 1.64 -7.19 -4.50
N THR A 192 2.69 -6.80 -3.80
CA THR A 192 3.77 -7.69 -3.38
C THR A 192 3.32 -8.42 -2.12
N LEU A 193 3.03 -9.71 -2.25
CA LEU A 193 2.64 -10.55 -1.12
C LEU A 193 3.88 -10.86 -0.28
N VAL A 194 3.88 -10.40 0.97
CA VAL A 194 4.88 -10.76 1.98
C VAL A 194 4.32 -11.99 2.72
N PRO A 195 4.94 -13.16 2.57
CA PRO A 195 4.45 -14.37 3.22
C PRO A 195 4.58 -14.29 4.75
N PRO A 196 3.95 -15.19 5.51
CA PRO A 196 4.06 -15.22 6.97
C PRO A 196 5.47 -15.68 7.38
N LEU A 197 6.37 -14.73 7.53
CA LEU A 197 7.77 -14.92 7.89
C LEU A 197 8.06 -14.40 9.30
N PRO A 198 9.16 -14.84 9.94
CA PRO A 198 9.72 -14.14 11.08
C PRO A 198 9.98 -12.65 10.77
N VAL A 199 9.93 -11.79 11.78
CA VAL A 199 10.01 -10.33 11.60
C VAL A 199 11.26 -9.92 10.80
N ALA A 200 12.42 -10.50 11.11
CA ALA A 200 13.67 -10.17 10.43
C ALA A 200 13.63 -10.52 8.93
N ASP A 201 13.15 -11.71 8.60
CA ASP A 201 13.05 -12.21 7.22
C ASP A 201 12.02 -11.41 6.41
N ALA A 202 10.89 -11.05 7.03
CA ALA A 202 9.90 -10.17 6.42
C ALA A 202 10.49 -8.76 6.15
N THR A 203 11.30 -8.23 7.06
CA THR A 203 11.98 -6.94 6.88
C THR A 203 13.00 -7.01 5.74
N GLU A 204 13.74 -8.10 5.64
CA GLU A 204 14.68 -8.32 4.54
C GLU A 204 13.94 -8.45 3.20
N PHE A 205 12.84 -9.20 3.17
CA PHE A 205 11.99 -9.33 1.99
C PHE A 205 11.50 -7.96 1.49
N VAL A 206 10.98 -7.11 2.39
CA VAL A 206 10.51 -5.76 2.07
C VAL A 206 11.64 -4.88 1.54
N ARG A 207 12.83 -4.95 2.16
CA ARG A 207 14.03 -4.23 1.70
C ARG A 207 14.48 -4.67 0.30
N ASN A 208 14.50 -5.97 0.04
CA ASN A 208 14.88 -6.52 -1.25
C ASN A 208 13.90 -6.09 -2.35
N ALA A 209 12.60 -6.07 -2.06
CA ALA A 209 11.58 -5.56 -2.98
C ALA A 209 11.79 -4.07 -3.31
N LEU A 210 12.12 -3.24 -2.31
CA LEU A 210 12.48 -1.84 -2.52
C LEU A 210 13.72 -1.70 -3.42
N ALA A 211 14.78 -2.46 -3.13
CA ALA A 211 16.01 -2.41 -3.92
C ALA A 211 15.76 -2.78 -5.39
N GLN A 212 14.96 -3.80 -5.64
CA GLN A 212 14.57 -4.22 -6.99
C GLN A 212 13.78 -3.13 -7.73
N ASP A 213 12.83 -2.46 -7.06
CA ASP A 213 12.05 -1.36 -7.64
C ASP A 213 12.95 -0.17 -8.01
N LEU A 214 13.86 0.22 -7.12
CA LEU A 214 14.80 1.30 -7.38
C LEU A 214 15.77 0.98 -8.53
N MET A 215 16.27 -0.25 -8.59
CA MET A 215 17.14 -0.70 -9.69
C MET A 215 16.40 -0.68 -11.03
N LYS A 216 15.14 -1.14 -11.05
CA LYS A 216 14.29 -1.12 -12.25
C LYS A 216 14.06 0.31 -12.71
N ALA A 217 13.66 1.22 -11.83
CA ALA A 217 13.47 2.63 -12.16
C ALA A 217 14.74 3.28 -12.73
N GLN A 218 15.91 2.95 -12.17
CA GLN A 218 17.19 3.45 -12.69
C GLN A 218 17.53 2.88 -14.08
N LEU A 219 17.22 1.61 -14.34
CA LEU A 219 17.40 0.98 -15.63
C LEU A 219 16.50 1.61 -16.69
N ASP A 220 15.21 1.82 -16.37
CA ASP A 220 14.23 2.43 -17.27
C ASP A 220 14.66 3.86 -17.65
N LEU A 221 15.19 4.65 -16.72
CA LEU A 221 15.74 5.97 -16.98
C LEU A 221 16.96 5.92 -17.96
N ARG A 222 17.84 4.94 -17.77
CA ARG A 222 19.00 4.76 -18.69
C ARG A 222 18.57 4.37 -20.10
N LEU A 223 17.52 3.59 -20.25
CA LEU A 223 16.98 3.19 -21.54
C LEU A 223 16.25 4.35 -22.25
N GLN A 224 15.57 5.22 -21.50
CA GLN A 224 14.92 6.42 -22.03
C GLN A 224 15.92 7.51 -22.45
N TYR A 225 17.05 7.61 -21.75
CA TYR A 225 18.10 8.58 -22.02
C TYR A 225 19.42 7.83 -22.20
N PRO A 226 19.62 7.17 -23.37
CA PRO A 226 20.90 6.52 -23.63
C PRO A 226 22.01 7.56 -23.61
N TRP A 227 23.07 7.25 -22.87
CA TRP A 227 24.24 8.10 -22.77
C TRP A 227 24.75 8.40 -24.19
N PRO A 228 25.02 9.67 -24.56
CA PRO A 228 25.60 9.96 -25.85
C PRO A 228 26.89 9.14 -25.99
N ALA A 229 27.02 8.44 -27.11
CA ALA A 229 28.24 7.71 -27.42
C ALA A 229 29.41 8.67 -27.25
N GLY A 230 30.37 8.32 -26.40
CA GLY A 230 31.58 9.13 -26.21
C GLY A 230 32.23 9.40 -27.54
N PRO A 231 32.98 10.50 -27.72
CA PRO A 231 33.61 10.83 -28.98
C PRO A 231 34.41 9.61 -29.45
N ALA A 232 34.17 9.19 -30.70
CA ALA A 232 34.92 8.13 -31.33
C ALA A 232 36.41 8.47 -31.20
N GLN A 233 37.18 7.60 -30.55
CA GLN A 233 38.62 7.72 -30.55
C GLN A 233 39.05 7.65 -32.05
N SER A 234 39.46 8.79 -32.57
CA SER A 234 40.10 8.85 -33.88
C SER A 234 41.36 8.01 -33.81
N ALA A 235 41.33 6.89 -34.47
CA ALA A 235 42.51 6.06 -34.71
C ALA A 235 43.38 6.77 -35.81
N ASP A 236 44.00 7.89 -35.42
CA ASP A 236 45.09 8.44 -36.23
C ASP A 236 46.35 7.64 -35.88
N GLY A 237 46.56 6.62 -36.67
CA GLY A 237 47.82 5.91 -36.73
C GLY A 237 48.89 6.82 -37.30
N GLU A 238 49.69 7.42 -36.46
CA GLU A 238 50.96 8.00 -36.88
C GLU A 238 51.91 6.90 -37.30
N ASN A 239 52.04 6.81 -38.59
CA ASN A 239 53.07 6.06 -39.30
C ASN A 239 54.42 6.76 -39.08
N VAL A 240 55.17 6.41 -38.05
CA VAL A 240 56.56 6.81 -37.90
C VAL A 240 57.41 5.94 -38.82
N SER A 241 57.66 6.49 -39.99
CA SER A 241 58.67 6.00 -40.91
C SER A 241 60.07 6.21 -40.31
N THR A 242 60.71 5.10 -39.88
CA THR A 242 62.17 5.09 -39.58
C THR A 242 62.94 5.03 -40.87
N ARG A 243 63.62 6.12 -41.20
CA ARG A 243 64.74 6.10 -42.17
C ARG A 243 66.03 6.44 -41.42
N CYS A 244 67.00 5.58 -41.72
CA CYS A 244 68.46 5.62 -41.46
C CYS A 244 68.91 5.45 -40.05
#